data_01aea62f1eef207c62e5db015f81d631
#
_entry.id   01aea62f1eef207c62e5db015f81d631
#
_cell.length_a   1.000
_cell.length_b   1.000
_cell.length_c   1.000
_cell.angle_alpha   90.00
_cell.angle_beta   90.00
_cell.angle_gamma   90.00
#
_symmetry.space_group_name_H-M   'P 1'
#
loop_
_entity.id
_entity.type
_entity.pdbx_description
1 polymer ?
#
loop_
_entity_poly.entity_id
_entity_poly.type
_entity_poly.pdbx_seq_one_letter_code
_entity_poly.pdbx_strand_id
1 'polypeptide(L)'
;MKIEIWSDIMCPFCYIGKRNFESALKQFAHAEDLVIEWKSFQLDPAMAEVPEYQDDLYRYLADRKGFSYEESKAMHDNVVQYAKSVGLEYNFDRALVTNSMKGHRIIQMAKMKGLGDEAEERLFRAYFTDGKNLNDIETLVDLGKEIGLTEGDVDEALTNPIYMEKAENDSKEGAMLGLTGVPFFVVDRKYAIVGAQSPAVMLQTLEKAFAG
;
A
#
# COMPACT_ATOMS: atom_id res chain seq x y z
N MET A 1 -3.73 1.67 -21.86
CA MET A 1 -4.11 0.53 -21.00
C MET A 1 -4.18 0.99 -19.56
N LYS A 2 -5.21 0.60 -18.79
CA LYS A 2 -5.38 1.00 -17.38
C LYS A 2 -4.93 -0.10 -16.43
N ILE A 3 -4.14 0.28 -15.43
CA ILE A 3 -3.71 -0.61 -14.33
C ILE A 3 -4.30 -0.06 -13.03
N GLU A 4 -5.10 -0.85 -12.34
CA GLU A 4 -5.66 -0.54 -11.04
C GLU A 4 -4.99 -1.41 -9.99
N ILE A 5 -4.47 -0.78 -8.91
CA ILE A 5 -3.63 -1.46 -7.91
C ILE A 5 -4.24 -1.27 -6.53
N TRP A 6 -4.87 -2.31 -6.00
CA TRP A 6 -5.35 -2.31 -4.61
C TRP A 6 -4.20 -2.58 -3.66
N SER A 7 -4.09 -1.73 -2.65
CA SER A 7 -2.95 -1.67 -1.74
C SER A 7 -3.38 -1.26 -0.35
N ASP A 8 -2.63 -1.71 0.66
CA ASP A 8 -2.68 -1.18 2.03
C ASP A 8 -1.27 -0.76 2.44
N ILE A 9 -1.16 0.46 2.97
CA ILE A 9 0.13 1.00 3.47
C ILE A 9 0.75 0.17 4.60
N MET A 10 -0.03 -0.68 5.28
CA MET A 10 0.45 -1.62 6.29
C MET A 10 0.88 -2.98 5.70
N CYS A 11 0.67 -3.21 4.42
CA CYS A 11 1.01 -4.48 3.79
C CYS A 11 2.45 -4.47 3.25
N PRO A 12 3.39 -5.22 3.83
CA PRO A 12 4.77 -5.22 3.36
C PRO A 12 4.90 -5.75 1.92
N PHE A 13 4.02 -6.67 1.54
CA PHE A 13 4.01 -7.20 0.17
C PHE A 13 3.47 -6.19 -0.85
N CYS A 14 2.71 -5.17 -0.43
CA CYS A 14 2.28 -4.10 -1.33
C CYS A 14 3.46 -3.24 -1.79
N TYR A 15 4.36 -2.88 -0.87
CA TYR A 15 5.56 -2.11 -1.23
C TYR A 15 6.55 -2.95 -2.06
N ILE A 16 6.76 -4.23 -1.72
CA ILE A 16 7.53 -5.18 -2.53
C ILE A 16 6.89 -5.32 -3.93
N GLY A 17 5.57 -5.48 -4.00
CA GLY A 17 4.81 -5.57 -5.25
C GLY A 17 4.96 -4.32 -6.12
N LYS A 18 4.97 -3.12 -5.52
CA LYS A 18 5.26 -1.86 -6.21
C LYS A 18 6.65 -1.92 -6.87
N ARG A 19 7.70 -2.32 -6.15
CA ARG A 19 9.06 -2.47 -6.71
C ARG A 19 9.14 -3.48 -7.85
N ASN A 20 8.49 -4.63 -7.70
CA ASN A 20 8.43 -5.63 -8.76
C ASN A 20 7.70 -5.12 -9.99
N PHE A 21 6.61 -4.38 -9.81
CA PHE A 21 5.86 -3.76 -10.89
C PHE A 21 6.68 -2.68 -11.60
N GLU A 22 7.34 -1.79 -10.88
CA GLU A 22 8.25 -0.79 -11.45
C GLU A 22 9.39 -1.44 -12.24
N SER A 23 9.92 -2.57 -11.77
CA SER A 23 10.95 -3.33 -12.50
C SER A 23 10.40 -3.95 -13.79
N ALA A 24 9.14 -4.39 -13.80
CA ALA A 24 8.46 -4.85 -15.02
C ALA A 24 8.22 -3.71 -15.99
N LEU A 25 7.76 -2.54 -15.50
CA LEU A 25 7.53 -1.35 -16.33
C LEU A 25 8.78 -0.88 -17.06
N LYS A 26 9.96 -0.94 -16.43
CA LYS A 26 11.24 -0.59 -17.08
C LYS A 26 11.57 -1.46 -18.31
N GLN A 27 10.97 -2.64 -18.40
CA GLN A 27 11.17 -3.61 -19.48
C GLN A 27 10.01 -3.62 -20.47
N PHE A 28 8.87 -2.99 -20.11
CA PHE A 28 7.67 -2.98 -20.94
C PHE A 28 7.74 -1.86 -21.98
N ALA A 29 7.69 -2.22 -23.26
CA ALA A 29 7.90 -1.27 -24.38
C ALA A 29 6.84 -0.15 -24.45
N HIS A 30 5.67 -0.34 -23.84
CA HIS A 30 4.54 0.57 -23.86
C HIS A 30 4.21 1.16 -22.48
N ALA A 31 5.21 1.33 -21.63
CA ALA A 31 5.02 1.84 -20.27
C ALA A 31 4.41 3.25 -20.24
N GLU A 32 4.76 4.09 -21.21
CA GLU A 32 4.22 5.46 -21.36
C GLU A 32 2.73 5.50 -21.70
N ASP A 33 2.18 4.41 -22.26
CA ASP A 33 0.76 4.29 -22.63
C ASP A 33 -0.12 3.80 -21.48
N LEU A 34 0.46 3.63 -20.28
CA LEU A 34 -0.25 3.13 -19.11
C LEU A 34 -0.83 4.27 -18.27
N VAL A 35 -2.04 4.04 -17.80
CA VAL A 35 -2.67 4.84 -16.76
C VAL A 35 -2.70 3.99 -15.49
N ILE A 36 -1.91 4.35 -14.48
CA ILE A 36 -1.83 3.64 -13.21
C ILE A 36 -2.72 4.35 -12.19
N GLU A 37 -3.60 3.61 -11.55
CA GLU A 37 -4.48 4.10 -10.49
C GLU A 37 -4.34 3.25 -9.24
N TRP A 38 -3.89 3.89 -8.15
CA TRP A 38 -3.87 3.28 -6.83
C TRP A 38 -5.28 3.25 -6.23
N LYS A 39 -5.62 2.13 -5.62
CA LYS A 39 -6.90 1.84 -4.97
C LYS A 39 -6.68 1.47 -3.51
N SER A 40 -7.45 2.07 -2.64
CA SER A 40 -7.37 1.81 -1.20
C SER A 40 -7.95 0.45 -0.83
N PHE A 41 -7.28 -0.26 0.07
CA PHE A 41 -7.79 -1.46 0.71
C PHE A 41 -7.26 -1.55 2.13
N GLN A 42 -8.13 -1.78 3.11
CA GLN A 42 -7.70 -2.03 4.49
C GLN A 42 -7.65 -3.53 4.79
N LEU A 43 -6.47 -4.03 5.19
CA LEU A 43 -6.33 -5.41 5.67
C LEU A 43 -7.04 -5.65 7.01
N ASP A 44 -7.16 -4.60 7.81
CA ASP A 44 -7.87 -4.63 9.09
C ASP A 44 -8.82 -3.44 9.25
N PRO A 45 -9.99 -3.46 8.60
CA PRO A 45 -10.95 -2.37 8.74
C PRO A 45 -11.59 -2.27 10.14
N ALA A 46 -11.47 -3.33 10.94
CA ALA A 46 -11.98 -3.37 12.32
C ALA A 46 -10.95 -2.88 13.36
N MET A 47 -9.72 -2.57 12.94
CA MET A 47 -8.69 -2.07 13.86
C MET A 47 -9.14 -0.75 14.49
N ALA A 48 -9.02 -0.66 15.82
CA ALA A 48 -9.24 0.60 16.53
C ALA A 48 -8.31 1.70 16.01
N GLU A 49 -8.72 2.96 16.10
CA GLU A 49 -7.87 4.10 15.71
C GLU A 49 -6.56 4.12 16.51
N VAL A 50 -6.63 3.75 17.80
CA VAL A 50 -5.47 3.55 18.66
C VAL A 50 -5.43 2.07 19.04
N PRO A 51 -4.57 1.25 18.39
CA PRO A 51 -4.46 -0.18 18.69
C PRO A 51 -3.86 -0.47 20.06
N GLU A 52 -4.19 -1.62 20.63
CA GLU A 52 -3.69 -2.06 21.95
C GLU A 52 -2.16 -2.25 21.97
N TYR A 53 -1.58 -2.77 20.90
CA TYR A 53 -0.14 -3.07 20.78
C TYR A 53 0.54 -2.09 19.79
N GLN A 54 0.48 -0.78 20.08
CA GLN A 54 1.02 0.22 19.16
C GLN A 54 2.49 0.03 18.81
N ASP A 55 3.30 -0.39 19.77
CA ASP A 55 4.75 -0.48 19.71
C ASP A 55 5.29 -1.91 19.53
N ASP A 56 4.40 -2.90 19.35
CA ASP A 56 4.80 -4.30 19.15
C ASP A 56 4.03 -4.95 17.98
N LEU A 57 4.52 -4.71 16.77
CA LEU A 57 3.96 -5.29 15.55
C LEU A 57 4.01 -6.83 15.55
N TYR A 58 5.05 -7.42 16.14
CA TYR A 58 5.19 -8.88 16.21
C TYR A 58 4.11 -9.49 17.09
N ARG A 59 3.82 -8.86 18.23
CA ARG A 59 2.76 -9.27 19.15
C ARG A 59 1.38 -9.13 18.51
N TYR A 60 1.12 -7.97 17.90
CA TYR A 60 -0.13 -7.73 17.20
C TYR A 60 -0.42 -8.82 16.16
N LEU A 61 0.56 -9.16 15.32
CA LEU A 61 0.37 -10.19 14.30
C LEU A 61 0.32 -11.60 14.85
N ALA A 62 1.09 -11.91 15.90
CA ALA A 62 1.03 -13.19 16.60
C ALA A 62 -0.39 -13.46 17.12
N ASP A 63 -0.95 -12.52 17.88
CA ASP A 63 -2.28 -12.65 18.48
C ASP A 63 -3.38 -12.71 17.39
N ARG A 64 -3.28 -11.87 16.36
CA ARG A 64 -4.25 -11.83 15.25
C ARG A 64 -4.27 -13.09 14.39
N LYS A 65 -3.13 -13.73 14.20
CA LYS A 65 -2.96 -14.90 13.31
C LYS A 65 -2.89 -16.22 14.05
N GLY A 66 -2.83 -16.21 15.37
CA GLY A 66 -2.67 -17.41 16.18
C GLY A 66 -1.27 -18.02 16.12
N PHE A 67 -0.24 -17.19 15.93
CA PHE A 67 1.16 -17.59 15.94
C PHE A 67 1.79 -17.34 17.32
N SER A 68 2.93 -17.97 17.59
CA SER A 68 3.80 -17.53 18.68
C SER A 68 4.51 -16.22 18.32
N TYR A 69 5.03 -15.53 19.32
CA TYR A 69 5.81 -14.30 19.09
C TYR A 69 7.05 -14.58 18.22
N GLU A 70 7.74 -15.70 18.47
CA GLU A 70 8.93 -16.14 17.75
C GLU A 70 8.61 -16.48 16.30
N GLU A 71 7.48 -17.14 16.02
CA GLU A 71 7.03 -17.40 14.66
C GLU A 71 6.71 -16.10 13.93
N SER A 72 6.02 -15.17 14.57
CA SER A 72 5.74 -13.85 13.99
C SER A 72 7.04 -13.12 13.64
N LYS A 73 8.02 -13.11 14.56
CA LYS A 73 9.32 -12.49 14.31
C LYS A 73 10.08 -13.15 13.15
N ALA A 74 10.15 -14.48 13.12
CA ALA A 74 10.81 -15.21 12.05
C ALA A 74 10.16 -14.95 10.68
N MET A 75 8.83 -14.82 10.62
CA MET A 75 8.12 -14.44 9.39
C MET A 75 8.52 -13.03 8.93
N HIS A 76 8.62 -12.06 9.84
CA HIS A 76 9.04 -10.70 9.50
C HIS A 76 10.50 -10.66 9.03
N ASP A 77 11.41 -11.46 9.64
CA ASP A 77 12.79 -11.57 9.19
C ASP A 77 12.86 -12.05 7.72
N ASN A 78 12.04 -13.02 7.33
CA ASN A 78 11.93 -13.47 5.93
C ASN A 78 11.42 -12.35 5.00
N VAL A 79 10.44 -11.57 5.46
CA VAL A 79 9.92 -10.43 4.69
C VAL A 79 10.98 -9.33 4.53
N VAL A 80 11.79 -9.05 5.56
CA VAL A 80 12.94 -8.14 5.49
C VAL A 80 13.93 -8.59 4.42
N GLN A 81 14.26 -9.88 4.36
CA GLN A 81 15.17 -10.40 3.32
C GLN A 81 14.57 -10.25 1.92
N TYR A 82 13.28 -10.51 1.77
CA TYR A 82 12.62 -10.30 0.48
C TYR A 82 12.61 -8.81 0.09
N ALA A 83 12.24 -7.91 1.00
CA ALA A 83 12.27 -6.47 0.77
C ALA A 83 13.66 -6.00 0.33
N LYS A 84 14.72 -6.47 1.01
CA LYS A 84 16.12 -6.17 0.67
C LYS A 84 16.48 -6.64 -0.74
N SER A 85 15.97 -7.78 -1.20
CA SER A 85 16.25 -8.29 -2.55
C SER A 85 15.67 -7.42 -3.66
N VAL A 86 14.70 -6.55 -3.35
CA VAL A 86 14.09 -5.58 -4.28
C VAL A 86 14.49 -4.13 -3.97
N GLY A 87 15.51 -3.92 -3.13
CA GLY A 87 16.08 -2.61 -2.82
C GLY A 87 15.32 -1.82 -1.75
N LEU A 88 14.50 -2.49 -0.92
CA LEU A 88 13.78 -1.86 0.19
C LEU A 88 14.46 -2.16 1.53
N GLU A 89 14.46 -1.17 2.41
CA GLU A 89 14.94 -1.30 3.79
C GLU A 89 13.76 -1.28 4.76
N TYR A 90 13.38 -2.45 5.27
CA TYR A 90 12.33 -2.58 6.28
C TYR A 90 12.92 -2.62 7.68
N ASN A 91 12.30 -1.89 8.59
CA ASN A 91 12.67 -1.81 10.00
C ASN A 91 11.44 -2.07 10.89
N PHE A 92 11.02 -3.33 10.97
CA PHE A 92 9.85 -3.73 11.75
C PHE A 92 9.98 -3.49 13.26
N ASP A 93 11.22 -3.42 13.79
CA ASP A 93 11.45 -3.08 15.20
C ASP A 93 11.02 -1.65 15.54
N ARG A 94 10.85 -0.79 14.53
CA ARG A 94 10.39 0.60 14.67
C ARG A 94 8.99 0.82 14.13
N ALA A 95 8.44 -0.14 13.40
CA ALA A 95 7.11 0.00 12.82
C ALA A 95 6.04 -0.02 13.91
N LEU A 96 5.15 0.96 13.88
CA LEU A 96 4.06 1.09 14.84
C LEU A 96 2.78 0.49 14.24
N VAL A 97 2.09 -0.33 15.02
CA VAL A 97 0.76 -0.80 14.62
C VAL A 97 -0.17 0.40 14.50
N THR A 98 -0.74 0.59 13.33
CA THR A 98 -1.56 1.77 13.03
C THR A 98 -2.78 1.40 12.20
N ASN A 99 -3.90 2.12 12.39
CA ASN A 99 -5.04 2.02 11.49
C ASN A 99 -4.70 2.77 10.19
N SER A 100 -4.74 2.08 9.05
CA SER A 100 -4.32 2.64 7.76
C SER A 100 -5.31 3.67 7.16
N MET A 101 -6.50 3.85 7.73
CA MET A 101 -7.54 4.70 7.13
C MET A 101 -7.09 6.16 6.96
N LYS A 102 -6.41 6.76 7.92
CA LYS A 102 -5.91 8.15 7.77
C LYS A 102 -4.95 8.27 6.59
N GLY A 103 -4.03 7.31 6.43
CA GLY A 103 -3.13 7.25 5.27
C GLY A 103 -3.89 7.07 3.95
N HIS A 104 -4.90 6.19 3.92
CA HIS A 104 -5.75 6.04 2.73
C HIS A 104 -6.48 7.32 2.35
N ARG A 105 -6.97 8.09 3.33
CA ARG A 105 -7.60 9.40 3.08
C ARG A 105 -6.62 10.39 2.46
N ILE A 106 -5.35 10.40 2.91
CA ILE A 106 -4.29 11.20 2.29
C ILE A 106 -4.03 10.75 0.85
N ILE A 107 -3.97 9.45 0.59
CA ILE A 107 -3.81 8.91 -0.76
C ILE A 107 -4.97 9.34 -1.67
N GLN A 108 -6.22 9.29 -1.19
CA GLN A 108 -7.38 9.72 -1.97
C GLN A 108 -7.35 11.22 -2.30
N MET A 109 -6.88 12.07 -1.39
CA MET A 109 -6.61 13.49 -1.67
C MET A 109 -5.49 13.67 -2.69
N ALA A 110 -4.38 12.98 -2.52
CA ALA A 110 -3.22 13.04 -3.40
C ALA A 110 -3.58 12.61 -4.83
N LYS A 111 -4.40 11.56 -5.00
CA LYS A 111 -4.92 11.11 -6.31
C LYS A 111 -5.65 12.23 -7.05
N MET A 112 -6.45 13.04 -6.36
CA MET A 112 -7.16 14.16 -7.00
C MET A 112 -6.21 15.25 -7.52
N LYS A 113 -4.97 15.27 -7.03
CA LYS A 113 -3.93 16.21 -7.46
C LYS A 113 -2.88 15.58 -8.38
N GLY A 114 -3.07 14.33 -8.77
CA GLY A 114 -2.11 13.60 -9.61
C GLY A 114 -0.87 13.10 -8.87
N LEU A 115 -0.92 13.06 -7.53
CA LEU A 115 0.20 12.71 -6.63
C LEU A 115 -0.01 11.33 -5.96
N GLY A 116 -0.81 10.46 -6.57
CA GLY A 116 -1.19 9.18 -5.95
C GLY A 116 -0.01 8.23 -5.76
N ASP A 117 0.89 8.14 -6.73
CA ASP A 117 2.07 7.28 -6.65
C ASP A 117 3.07 7.78 -5.62
N GLU A 118 3.29 9.10 -5.56
CA GLU A 118 4.15 9.77 -4.58
C GLU A 118 3.63 9.56 -3.15
N ALA A 119 2.30 9.59 -2.98
CA ALA A 119 1.68 9.35 -1.68
C ALA A 119 1.86 7.90 -1.22
N GLU A 120 1.59 6.92 -2.08
CA GLU A 120 1.84 5.50 -1.79
C GLU A 120 3.31 5.26 -1.42
N GLU A 121 4.23 5.75 -2.24
CA GLU A 121 5.67 5.62 -2.01
C GLU A 121 6.09 6.23 -0.67
N ARG A 122 5.64 7.46 -0.41
CA ARG A 122 6.07 8.18 0.80
C ARG A 122 5.51 7.55 2.07
N LEU A 123 4.25 7.11 2.06
CA LEU A 123 3.61 6.48 3.20
C LEU A 123 4.19 5.08 3.48
N PHE A 124 4.46 4.28 2.45
CA PHE A 124 5.18 3.01 2.60
C PHE A 124 6.54 3.21 3.27
N ARG A 125 7.34 4.15 2.76
CA ARG A 125 8.64 4.45 3.34
C ARG A 125 8.52 4.93 4.78
N ALA A 126 7.57 5.83 5.06
CA ALA A 126 7.32 6.33 6.41
C ALA A 126 7.04 5.18 7.39
N TYR A 127 6.21 4.23 6.98
CA TYR A 127 5.82 3.10 7.81
C TYR A 127 6.93 2.06 7.96
N PHE A 128 7.44 1.53 6.84
CA PHE A 128 8.34 0.38 6.86
C PHE A 128 9.81 0.72 7.12
N THR A 129 10.26 1.90 6.72
CA THR A 129 11.67 2.31 6.83
C THR A 129 11.88 3.30 7.97
N ASP A 130 11.09 4.38 7.98
CA ASP A 130 11.30 5.49 8.90
C ASP A 130 10.69 5.23 10.30
N GLY A 131 9.75 4.28 10.44
CA GLY A 131 9.05 3.97 11.69
C GLY A 131 8.17 5.12 12.17
N LYS A 132 7.52 5.82 11.24
CA LYS A 132 6.63 6.95 11.54
C LYS A 132 5.25 6.47 11.98
N ASN A 133 4.64 7.22 12.90
CA ASN A 133 3.26 6.98 13.33
C ASN A 133 2.27 7.59 12.33
N LEU A 134 1.63 6.77 11.51
CA LEU A 134 0.63 7.24 10.53
C LEU A 134 -0.75 7.54 11.15
N ASN A 135 -0.91 7.40 12.47
CA ASN A 135 -2.08 7.92 13.19
C ASN A 135 -1.88 9.35 13.69
N ASP A 136 -0.63 9.82 13.76
CA ASP A 136 -0.29 11.16 14.21
C ASP A 136 -0.53 12.19 13.10
N ILE A 137 -1.32 13.22 13.40
CA ILE A 137 -1.74 14.23 12.43
C ILE A 137 -0.54 15.08 11.98
N GLU A 138 0.35 15.49 12.90
CA GLU A 138 1.53 16.29 12.57
C GLU A 138 2.44 15.51 11.61
N THR A 139 2.65 14.23 11.87
CA THR A 139 3.39 13.33 10.98
C THR A 139 2.75 13.29 9.58
N LEU A 140 1.42 13.16 9.48
CA LEU A 140 0.73 13.12 8.19
C LEU A 140 0.80 14.45 7.44
N VAL A 141 0.77 15.59 8.16
CA VAL A 141 0.96 16.93 7.59
C VAL A 141 2.36 17.06 6.99
N ASP A 142 3.39 16.64 7.73
CA ASP A 142 4.77 16.69 7.22
C ASP A 142 4.95 15.81 6.00
N LEU A 143 4.47 14.56 6.04
CA LEU A 143 4.52 13.62 4.91
C LEU A 143 3.75 14.18 3.69
N GLY A 144 2.59 14.78 3.93
CA GLY A 144 1.81 15.43 2.88
C GLY A 144 2.57 16.57 2.21
N LYS A 145 3.22 17.43 2.99
CA LYS A 145 4.05 18.53 2.48
C LYS A 145 5.22 18.03 1.63
N GLU A 146 5.86 16.94 2.04
CA GLU A 146 6.98 16.33 1.28
C GLU A 146 6.58 15.87 -0.13
N ILE A 147 5.32 15.50 -0.34
CA ILE A 147 4.80 15.09 -1.66
C ILE A 147 4.07 16.22 -2.41
N GLY A 148 4.02 17.44 -1.86
CA GLY A 148 3.43 18.59 -2.52
C GLY A 148 1.97 18.89 -2.13
N LEU A 149 1.42 18.25 -1.10
CA LEU A 149 0.15 18.64 -0.49
C LEU A 149 0.36 19.84 0.43
N THR A 150 -0.66 20.69 0.55
CA THR A 150 -0.70 21.73 1.58
C THR A 150 -1.22 21.16 2.91
N GLU A 151 -0.99 21.86 4.00
CA GLU A 151 -1.58 21.53 5.30
C GLU A 151 -3.12 21.51 5.23
N GLY A 152 -3.72 22.47 4.49
CA GLY A 152 -5.17 22.50 4.26
C GLY A 152 -5.68 21.29 3.49
N ASP A 153 -4.90 20.73 2.53
CA ASP A 153 -5.25 19.49 1.85
C ASP A 153 -5.27 18.30 2.80
N VAL A 154 -4.27 18.23 3.69
CA VAL A 154 -4.20 17.15 4.68
C VAL A 154 -5.34 17.27 5.70
N ASP A 155 -5.63 18.47 6.19
CA ASP A 155 -6.78 18.72 7.08
C ASP A 155 -8.09 18.35 6.40
N GLU A 156 -8.31 18.78 5.15
CA GLU A 156 -9.49 18.39 4.38
C GLU A 156 -9.58 16.88 4.18
N ALA A 157 -8.47 16.22 3.85
CA ALA A 157 -8.45 14.76 3.71
C ALA A 157 -8.89 14.08 5.01
N LEU A 158 -8.45 14.58 6.17
CA LEU A 158 -8.70 13.95 7.47
C LEU A 158 -10.07 14.32 8.07
N THR A 159 -10.67 15.45 7.68
CA THR A 159 -11.95 15.91 8.25
C THR A 159 -13.16 15.66 7.34
N ASN A 160 -13.00 15.78 6.01
CA ASN A 160 -14.08 15.57 5.06
C ASN A 160 -14.34 14.07 4.84
N PRO A 161 -15.56 13.54 5.17
CA PRO A 161 -15.86 12.11 5.08
C PRO A 161 -15.77 11.52 3.68
N ILE A 162 -15.81 12.34 2.63
CA ILE A 162 -15.74 11.87 1.24
C ILE A 162 -14.49 11.03 0.95
N TYR A 163 -13.36 11.34 1.60
CA TYR A 163 -12.11 10.60 1.38
C TYR A 163 -12.12 9.23 2.04
N MET A 164 -12.80 9.09 3.18
CA MET A 164 -13.06 7.80 3.79
C MET A 164 -14.00 6.95 2.90
N GLU A 165 -15.10 7.56 2.45
CA GLU A 165 -16.05 6.89 1.56
C GLU A 165 -15.39 6.41 0.26
N LYS A 166 -14.49 7.21 -0.32
CA LYS A 166 -13.71 6.80 -1.51
C LYS A 166 -12.83 5.58 -1.22
N ALA A 167 -12.12 5.57 -0.09
CA ALA A 167 -11.29 4.43 0.31
C ALA A 167 -12.12 3.16 0.54
N GLU A 168 -13.25 3.26 1.20
CA GLU A 168 -14.18 2.15 1.40
C GLU A 168 -14.78 1.64 0.07
N ASN A 169 -15.11 2.55 -0.85
CA ASN A 169 -15.65 2.19 -2.15
C ASN A 169 -14.60 1.47 -3.02
N ASP A 170 -13.33 1.90 -2.98
CA ASP A 170 -12.23 1.17 -3.61
C ASP A 170 -12.15 -0.27 -3.09
N SER A 171 -12.24 -0.47 -1.76
CA SER A 171 -12.23 -1.80 -1.14
C SER A 171 -13.43 -2.66 -1.59
N LYS A 172 -14.63 -2.08 -1.65
CA LYS A 172 -15.85 -2.77 -2.13
C LYS A 172 -15.72 -3.16 -3.61
N GLU A 173 -15.17 -2.25 -4.43
CA GLU A 173 -14.91 -2.52 -5.85
C GLU A 173 -13.92 -3.66 -6.04
N GLY A 174 -12.83 -3.69 -5.28
CA GLY A 174 -11.86 -4.79 -5.30
C GLY A 174 -12.51 -6.13 -4.96
N ALA A 175 -13.36 -6.17 -3.93
CA ALA A 175 -14.09 -7.38 -3.56
C ALA A 175 -15.00 -7.90 -4.69
N MET A 176 -15.69 -7.02 -5.44
CA MET A 176 -16.49 -7.39 -6.60
C MET A 176 -15.64 -7.95 -7.75
N LEU A 177 -14.37 -7.58 -7.84
CA LEU A 177 -13.40 -8.10 -8.82
C LEU A 177 -12.69 -9.39 -8.35
N GLY A 178 -13.08 -9.93 -7.20
CA GLY A 178 -12.51 -11.16 -6.65
C GLY A 178 -11.24 -10.97 -5.83
N LEU A 179 -10.96 -9.74 -5.35
CA LEU A 179 -9.85 -9.47 -4.44
C LEU A 179 -10.00 -10.29 -3.15
N THR A 180 -8.99 -11.08 -2.84
CA THR A 180 -8.87 -11.88 -1.60
C THR A 180 -7.70 -11.45 -0.72
N GLY A 181 -6.89 -10.52 -1.19
CA GLY A 181 -5.72 -9.98 -0.49
C GLY A 181 -4.95 -9.01 -1.38
N VAL A 182 -4.07 -8.23 -0.79
CA VAL A 182 -3.27 -7.21 -1.48
C VAL A 182 -1.77 -7.53 -1.41
N PRO A 183 -0.95 -7.05 -2.38
CA PRO A 183 -1.34 -6.23 -3.51
C PRO A 183 -2.17 -7.00 -4.54
N PHE A 184 -3.09 -6.30 -5.20
CA PHE A 184 -3.92 -6.86 -6.24
C PHE A 184 -3.93 -5.90 -7.43
N PHE A 185 -3.43 -6.37 -8.58
CA PHE A 185 -3.34 -5.58 -9.81
C PHE A 185 -4.40 -6.05 -10.79
N VAL A 186 -5.11 -5.12 -11.38
CA VAL A 186 -6.10 -5.39 -12.43
C VAL A 186 -5.72 -4.61 -13.68
N VAL A 187 -5.54 -5.35 -14.79
CA VAL A 187 -5.14 -4.81 -16.08
C VAL A 187 -6.35 -4.77 -17.02
N ASP A 188 -6.79 -3.58 -17.41
CA ASP A 188 -7.95 -3.31 -18.29
C ASP A 188 -9.22 -4.10 -17.91
N ARG A 189 -9.40 -4.40 -16.64
CA ARG A 189 -10.54 -5.20 -16.12
C ARG A 189 -10.67 -6.60 -16.76
N LYS A 190 -9.58 -7.09 -17.40
CA LYS A 190 -9.53 -8.40 -18.07
C LYS A 190 -8.57 -9.39 -17.38
N TYR A 191 -7.48 -8.90 -16.84
CA TYR A 191 -6.44 -9.72 -16.20
C TYR A 191 -6.22 -9.27 -14.78
N ALA A 192 -5.89 -10.23 -13.90
CA ALA A 192 -5.54 -9.96 -12.51
C ALA A 192 -4.18 -10.59 -12.16
N ILE A 193 -3.39 -9.86 -11.34
CA ILE A 193 -2.18 -10.36 -10.72
C ILE A 193 -2.39 -10.28 -9.20
N VAL A 194 -2.30 -11.42 -8.53
CA VAL A 194 -2.52 -11.52 -7.08
C VAL A 194 -1.17 -11.61 -6.37
N GLY A 195 -0.96 -10.76 -5.40
CA GLY A 195 0.26 -10.72 -4.58
C GLY A 195 1.46 -10.07 -5.27
N ALA A 196 2.58 -10.02 -4.56
CA ALA A 196 3.84 -9.44 -5.03
C ALA A 196 4.57 -10.42 -5.99
N GLN A 197 3.98 -10.67 -7.16
CA GLN A 197 4.56 -11.53 -8.17
C GLN A 197 5.90 -10.99 -8.67
N SER A 198 6.72 -11.86 -9.26
CA SER A 198 8.02 -11.45 -9.82
C SER A 198 7.86 -10.47 -11.00
N PRO A 199 8.87 -9.63 -11.28
CA PRO A 199 8.84 -8.73 -12.44
C PRO A 199 8.56 -9.45 -13.76
N ALA A 200 9.06 -10.69 -13.92
CA ALA A 200 8.83 -11.47 -15.13
C ALA A 200 7.35 -11.86 -15.32
N VAL A 201 6.66 -12.26 -14.24
CA VAL A 201 5.23 -12.58 -14.28
C VAL A 201 4.40 -11.34 -14.56
N MET A 202 4.76 -10.21 -13.94
CA MET A 202 4.08 -8.93 -14.18
C MET A 202 4.25 -8.48 -15.62
N LEU A 203 5.48 -8.51 -16.16
CA LEU A 203 5.78 -8.16 -17.55
C LEU A 203 4.99 -9.03 -18.54
N GLN A 204 5.01 -10.35 -18.36
CA GLN A 204 4.26 -11.28 -19.20
C GLN A 204 2.75 -10.95 -19.22
N THR A 205 2.20 -10.57 -18.07
CA THR A 205 0.77 -10.21 -17.99
C THR A 205 0.49 -8.88 -18.72
N LEU A 206 1.38 -7.89 -18.58
CA LEU A 206 1.27 -6.62 -19.31
C LEU A 206 1.35 -6.81 -20.83
N GLU A 207 2.33 -7.60 -21.30
CA GLU A 207 2.48 -7.92 -22.72
C GLU A 207 1.26 -8.65 -23.28
N LYS A 208 0.76 -9.65 -22.54
CA LYS A 208 -0.45 -10.38 -22.91
C LYS A 208 -1.68 -9.46 -22.99
N ALA A 209 -1.83 -8.57 -22.01
CA ALA A 209 -2.96 -7.64 -21.99
C ALA A 209 -2.88 -6.60 -23.08
N PHE A 210 -1.68 -6.20 -23.48
CA PHE A 210 -1.45 -5.22 -24.55
C PHE A 210 -1.64 -5.81 -25.96
N ALA A 211 -1.37 -7.10 -26.12
CA ALA A 211 -1.54 -7.81 -27.41
C ALA A 211 -3.02 -8.14 -27.72
N GLY A 212 -3.98 -7.97 -26.77
CA GLY A 212 -5.42 -8.13 -26.97
C GLY A 212 -6.03 -9.31 -26.33
#